data_392e4a19aa32d787ebf93593543b385d
#
_entry.id   392e4a19aa32d787ebf93593543b385d
#
_cell.length_a   1.000
_cell.length_b   1.000
_cell.length_c   1.000
_cell.angle_alpha   90.00
_cell.angle_beta   90.00
_cell.angle_gamma   90.00
#
_symmetry.space_group_name_H-M   'P 1'
#
loop_
_entity.id
_entity.type
_entity.pdbx_description
1 polymer ?
#
loop_
_entity_poly.entity_id
_entity_poly.type
_entity_poly.pdbx_seq_one_letter_code
_entity_poly.pdbx_strand_id
1 'polypeptide(L)'
;MNLRFTTFLIAICLFTLVPNLLLGFGGNDNLILQNKTDVLSRFKMMPVTYTPVFQKGNLKKGFHFPTSWGAGLEGFVYSQHYTTKQLYLQNDKIKAHSDSLEQDIVAGEYQMLFKPEISVLPFLNIYGLVGYTQGNVTPDITAKNIIVEIPFQDTTYEITIDTSVVINEPMKYNGPVYGFGLTASYVYNNIFVEFDYNYSVVYPKDMDGNLVSNRLSPKAGYLINTKNANNNGAVWLGASWLNNTQTLTGIVDVREFAGDLANIIGETADYTATLTTVNKWNMVVGGSWRFNEHFNVALEAGFIGRKKISLGFLYSF
;
A
#
# COMPACT_ATOMS: atom_id res chain seq x y z
N MET A 1 -18.03 -11.53 -14.03
CA MET A 1 -16.93 -12.49 -13.77
C MET A 1 -15.85 -11.77 -12.98
N ASN A 2 -15.65 -12.19 -11.73
CA ASN A 2 -15.00 -11.38 -10.69
C ASN A 2 -13.51 -11.11 -10.96
N LEU A 3 -13.15 -9.85 -11.06
CA LEU A 3 -11.77 -9.32 -11.22
C LEU A 3 -10.78 -9.88 -10.16
N ARG A 4 -11.28 -10.28 -8.99
CA ARG A 4 -10.51 -10.88 -7.88
C ARG A 4 -9.94 -12.27 -8.21
N PHE A 5 -10.67 -13.04 -9.03
CA PHE A 5 -10.23 -14.39 -9.42
C PHE A 5 -9.15 -14.34 -10.50
N THR A 6 -9.22 -13.37 -11.40
CA THR A 6 -8.24 -13.20 -12.49
C THR A 6 -6.88 -12.75 -11.96
N THR A 7 -6.84 -11.88 -10.94
CA THR A 7 -5.58 -11.42 -10.32
C THR A 7 -4.88 -12.56 -9.57
N PHE A 8 -5.65 -13.42 -8.91
CA PHE A 8 -5.12 -14.60 -8.22
C PHE A 8 -4.59 -15.66 -9.19
N LEU A 9 -5.28 -15.85 -10.32
CA LEU A 9 -4.85 -16.79 -11.37
C LEU A 9 -3.57 -16.35 -12.07
N ILE A 10 -3.41 -15.05 -12.34
CA ILE A 10 -2.17 -14.47 -12.93
C ILE A 10 -0.98 -14.66 -11.97
N ALA A 11 -1.17 -14.47 -10.68
CA ALA A 11 -0.14 -14.72 -9.68
C ALA A 11 0.26 -16.22 -9.65
N ILE A 12 -0.69 -17.15 -9.72
CA ILE A 12 -0.43 -18.59 -9.78
C ILE A 12 0.25 -18.99 -11.10
N CYS A 13 -0.16 -18.42 -12.24
CA CYS A 13 0.47 -18.69 -13.54
C CYS A 13 1.92 -18.20 -13.60
N LEU A 14 2.24 -17.06 -12.99
CA LEU A 14 3.63 -16.59 -12.85
C LEU A 14 4.45 -17.54 -11.97
N PHE A 15 3.86 -18.08 -10.90
CA PHE A 15 4.52 -19.03 -10.00
C PHE A 15 4.77 -20.40 -10.64
N THR A 16 3.91 -20.86 -11.57
CA THR A 16 4.07 -22.15 -12.26
C THR A 16 4.98 -22.07 -13.49
N LEU A 17 5.18 -20.89 -14.08
CA LEU A 17 6.08 -20.69 -15.22
C LEU A 17 7.57 -20.66 -14.83
N VAL A 18 7.89 -20.23 -13.61
CA VAL A 18 9.28 -20.15 -13.13
C VAL A 18 9.99 -21.50 -13.05
N PRO A 19 9.38 -22.60 -12.55
CA PRO A 19 10.04 -23.91 -12.55
C PRO A 19 10.26 -24.47 -13.95
N ASN A 20 9.35 -24.23 -14.90
CA ASN A 20 9.46 -24.77 -16.25
C ASN A 20 10.50 -24.05 -17.12
N LEU A 21 10.80 -22.76 -16.82
CA LEU A 21 11.91 -22.05 -17.46
C LEU A 21 13.28 -22.56 -16.99
N LEU A 22 13.36 -23.11 -15.76
CA LEU A 22 14.58 -23.71 -15.22
C LEU A 22 14.88 -25.12 -15.73
N LEU A 23 13.88 -25.81 -16.29
CA LEU A 23 14.02 -27.19 -16.81
C LEU A 23 14.27 -27.26 -18.34
N GLY A 24 14.20 -26.13 -19.05
CA GLY A 24 14.28 -26.07 -20.52
C GLY A 24 15.70 -26.00 -21.11
N PHE A 25 16.75 -25.95 -20.32
CA PHE A 25 18.14 -25.94 -20.79
C PHE A 25 18.84 -27.25 -20.43
N GLY A 26 18.46 -28.33 -21.13
CA GLY A 26 19.18 -29.57 -21.13
C GLY A 26 20.46 -29.44 -21.96
N GLY A 27 21.60 -29.42 -21.30
CA GLY A 27 22.91 -29.45 -21.93
C GLY A 27 24.03 -29.56 -20.89
N ASN A 28 24.69 -30.71 -20.81
CA ASN A 28 25.91 -31.08 -20.07
C ASN A 28 25.88 -30.77 -18.54
N ASP A 29 25.75 -31.83 -17.76
CA ASP A 29 25.70 -31.81 -16.29
C ASP A 29 26.87 -31.10 -15.61
N ASN A 30 28.04 -31.03 -16.22
CA ASN A 30 29.21 -30.32 -15.69
C ASN A 30 29.10 -28.78 -15.79
N LEU A 31 28.41 -28.27 -16.80
CA LEU A 31 28.11 -26.84 -16.95
C LEU A 31 27.01 -26.36 -15.97
N ILE A 32 26.10 -27.26 -15.64
CA ILE A 32 25.00 -26.98 -14.70
C ILE A 32 25.54 -26.81 -13.26
N LEU A 33 26.54 -27.59 -12.87
CA LEU A 33 27.15 -27.47 -11.54
C LEU A 33 28.00 -26.21 -11.39
N GLN A 34 28.74 -25.81 -12.43
CA GLN A 34 29.50 -24.56 -12.45
C GLN A 34 28.57 -23.32 -12.46
N ASN A 35 27.49 -23.36 -13.24
CA ASN A 35 26.48 -22.32 -13.27
C ASN A 35 25.66 -22.24 -11.97
N LYS A 36 25.40 -23.36 -11.28
CA LYS A 36 24.72 -23.35 -9.98
C LYS A 36 25.54 -22.66 -8.90
N THR A 37 26.85 -22.88 -8.89
CA THR A 37 27.75 -22.20 -7.94
C THR A 37 27.84 -20.70 -8.26
N ASP A 38 27.86 -20.36 -9.53
CA ASP A 38 27.93 -18.97 -9.99
C ASP A 38 26.59 -18.22 -9.81
N VAL A 39 25.45 -18.89 -10.01
CA VAL A 39 24.11 -18.34 -9.71
C VAL A 39 23.96 -18.11 -8.20
N LEU A 40 24.36 -19.06 -7.35
CA LEU A 40 24.30 -18.91 -5.90
C LEU A 40 25.27 -17.82 -5.38
N SER A 41 26.44 -17.67 -6.02
CA SER A 41 27.37 -16.58 -5.69
C SER A 41 26.83 -15.21 -6.16
N ARG A 42 26.03 -15.16 -7.22
CA ARG A 42 25.36 -13.96 -7.70
C ARG A 42 24.16 -13.56 -6.82
N PHE A 43 23.47 -14.51 -6.19
CA PHE A 43 22.50 -14.22 -5.12
C PHE A 43 23.13 -13.51 -3.92
N LYS A 44 24.45 -13.65 -3.72
CA LYS A 44 25.21 -12.94 -2.70
C LYS A 44 25.25 -11.42 -2.90
N MET A 45 24.86 -10.93 -4.06
CA MET A 45 24.88 -9.52 -4.45
C MET A 45 23.52 -8.84 -4.41
N MET A 46 22.46 -9.48 -3.94
CA MET A 46 21.20 -8.80 -3.69
C MET A 46 21.37 -7.76 -2.59
N PRO A 47 20.77 -6.57 -2.70
CA PRO A 47 20.77 -5.58 -1.63
C PRO A 47 20.11 -6.09 -0.34
N VAL A 48 19.46 -7.25 -0.41
CA VAL A 48 18.87 -7.98 0.71
C VAL A 48 19.29 -9.44 0.57
N THR A 49 20.37 -9.83 1.23
CA THR A 49 20.88 -11.21 1.22
C THR A 49 20.41 -11.92 2.47
N TYR A 50 19.55 -12.92 2.32
CA TYR A 50 18.99 -13.68 3.43
C TYR A 50 19.22 -15.17 3.28
N THR A 51 19.50 -15.88 4.39
CA THR A 51 19.46 -17.33 4.44
C THR A 51 18.02 -17.79 4.68
N PRO A 52 17.48 -18.64 3.81
CA PRO A 52 16.15 -19.20 4.02
C PRO A 52 16.10 -20.08 5.27
N VAL A 53 15.05 -19.94 6.07
CA VAL A 53 14.84 -20.71 7.31
C VAL A 53 14.84 -22.22 7.08
N PHE A 54 14.43 -22.67 5.88
CA PHE A 54 14.29 -24.09 5.52
C PHE A 54 15.53 -24.74 4.92
N GLN A 55 16.70 -24.08 4.91
CA GLN A 55 17.89 -24.59 4.23
C GLN A 55 18.96 -25.21 5.14
N LYS A 56 18.58 -25.71 6.33
CA LYS A 56 19.51 -26.37 7.27
C LYS A 56 20.35 -27.53 6.67
N GLY A 57 19.89 -28.14 5.56
CA GLY A 57 20.61 -29.24 4.90
C GLY A 57 21.83 -28.82 4.06
N ASN A 58 21.91 -27.58 3.60
CA ASN A 58 22.99 -27.09 2.72
C ASN A 58 24.16 -26.42 3.47
N LEU A 59 24.02 -26.14 4.74
CA LEU A 59 25.10 -25.62 5.60
C LEU A 59 26.31 -26.57 5.70
N LYS A 60 26.10 -27.89 5.50
CA LYS A 60 27.17 -28.90 5.49
C LYS A 60 28.13 -28.77 4.29
N LYS A 61 27.83 -27.94 3.29
CA LYS A 61 28.62 -27.78 2.05
C LYS A 61 29.48 -26.51 2.03
N GLY A 62 29.67 -25.84 3.16
CA GLY A 62 30.58 -24.68 3.27
C GLY A 62 30.01 -23.38 2.64
N PHE A 63 28.74 -23.31 2.35
CA PHE A 63 28.09 -22.07 1.89
C PHE A 63 27.70 -21.21 3.10
N HIS A 64 28.31 -20.05 3.22
CA HIS A 64 27.88 -19.02 4.18
C HIS A 64 26.72 -18.24 3.55
N PHE A 65 25.52 -18.46 4.03
CA PHE A 65 24.38 -17.63 3.71
C PHE A 65 24.28 -16.48 4.70
N PRO A 66 23.92 -15.27 4.31
CA PRO A 66 23.62 -14.19 5.23
C PRO A 66 22.42 -14.53 6.11
N THR A 67 22.27 -13.79 7.18
CA THR A 67 21.26 -14.02 8.21
C THR A 67 19.84 -13.97 7.66
N SER A 68 18.96 -14.78 8.24
CA SER A 68 17.56 -14.89 7.82
C SER A 68 16.65 -13.82 8.41
N TRP A 69 17.18 -12.98 9.30
CA TRP A 69 16.40 -11.99 10.05
C TRP A 69 16.92 -10.59 9.77
N GLY A 70 15.99 -9.65 9.69
CA GLY A 70 16.27 -8.24 9.56
C GLY A 70 15.26 -7.40 10.33
N ALA A 71 15.61 -6.15 10.52
CA ALA A 71 14.71 -5.13 11.06
C ALA A 71 14.88 -3.84 10.28
N GLY A 72 13.81 -3.35 9.70
CA GLY A 72 13.75 -2.10 8.95
C GLY A 72 13.03 -0.99 9.70
N LEU A 73 13.41 0.24 9.42
CA LEU A 73 12.67 1.44 9.77
C LEU A 73 12.41 2.20 8.47
N GLU A 74 11.15 2.47 8.17
CA GLU A 74 10.74 3.20 6.97
C GLU A 74 9.89 4.40 7.35
N GLY A 75 10.29 5.58 6.88
CA GLY A 75 9.50 6.80 6.94
C GLY A 75 9.05 7.19 5.55
N PHE A 76 7.79 7.60 5.38
CA PHE A 76 7.33 8.16 4.12
C PHE A 76 6.30 9.26 4.30
N VAL A 77 6.28 10.14 3.31
CA VAL A 77 5.28 11.20 3.16
C VAL A 77 4.64 11.03 1.80
N TYR A 78 3.33 11.15 1.75
CA TYR A 78 2.65 11.20 0.47
C TYR A 78 1.44 12.14 0.47
N SER A 79 1.04 12.56 -0.74
CA SER A 79 -0.19 13.29 -1.00
C SER A 79 -0.88 12.69 -2.22
N GLN A 80 -2.20 12.52 -2.15
CA GLN A 80 -3.01 11.95 -3.22
C GLN A 80 -4.44 12.46 -3.20
N HIS A 81 -5.13 12.33 -4.36
CA HIS A 81 -6.54 12.64 -4.51
C HIS A 81 -7.42 11.42 -4.22
N TYR A 82 -8.54 11.68 -3.57
CA TYR A 82 -9.58 10.71 -3.28
C TYR A 82 -10.88 11.10 -3.98
N THR A 83 -11.79 10.15 -4.09
CA THR A 83 -13.15 10.32 -4.57
C THR A 83 -14.11 9.53 -3.70
N THR A 84 -15.34 10.01 -3.58
CA THR A 84 -16.46 9.25 -3.05
C THR A 84 -17.56 9.15 -4.10
N LYS A 85 -18.38 8.13 -4.01
CA LYS A 85 -19.52 7.96 -4.94
C LYS A 85 -20.81 8.52 -4.37
N GLN A 86 -20.95 8.47 -3.06
CA GLN A 86 -22.16 8.83 -2.35
C GLN A 86 -21.80 9.54 -1.06
N LEU A 87 -22.62 10.53 -0.70
CA LEU A 87 -22.65 11.14 0.60
C LEU A 87 -23.95 10.71 1.29
N TYR A 88 -23.83 10.12 2.46
CA TYR A 88 -24.96 9.77 3.31
C TYR A 88 -25.07 10.78 4.46
N LEU A 89 -26.29 11.18 4.74
CA LEU A 89 -26.67 12.04 5.87
C LEU A 89 -27.68 11.28 6.70
N GLN A 90 -27.50 11.23 8.00
CA GLN A 90 -28.40 10.52 8.90
C GLN A 90 -28.55 11.24 10.23
N ASN A 91 -29.79 11.22 10.76
CA ASN A 91 -30.08 11.54 12.14
C ASN A 91 -31.24 10.65 12.64
N ASP A 92 -31.76 10.93 13.86
CA ASP A 92 -32.84 10.14 14.47
C ASP A 92 -34.15 10.16 13.67
N LYS A 93 -34.34 11.10 12.77
CA LYS A 93 -35.61 11.34 12.06
C LYS A 93 -35.57 11.01 10.58
N ILE A 94 -34.42 11.15 9.94
CA ILE A 94 -34.25 11.01 8.50
C ILE A 94 -32.99 10.25 8.13
N LYS A 95 -33.04 9.67 6.94
CA LYS A 95 -31.86 9.26 6.16
C LYS A 95 -31.88 10.03 4.84
N ALA A 96 -30.75 10.52 4.40
CA ALA A 96 -30.64 11.18 3.13
C ALA A 96 -29.33 10.77 2.43
N HIS A 97 -29.31 10.87 1.13
CA HIS A 97 -28.10 10.62 0.34
C HIS A 97 -28.05 11.52 -0.88
N SER A 98 -26.86 11.67 -1.44
CA SER A 98 -26.66 12.29 -2.74
C SER A 98 -25.63 11.50 -3.55
N ASP A 99 -25.95 11.27 -4.83
CA ASP A 99 -25.10 10.67 -5.85
C ASP A 99 -24.51 11.73 -6.80
N SER A 100 -25.02 12.96 -6.74
CA SER A 100 -24.57 14.09 -7.55
C SER A 100 -23.53 14.92 -6.77
N LEU A 101 -22.26 14.56 -6.92
CA LEU A 101 -21.15 15.14 -6.15
C LEU A 101 -20.16 15.86 -7.07
N GLU A 102 -19.93 17.14 -6.78
CA GLU A 102 -18.73 17.85 -7.22
C GLU A 102 -17.68 17.75 -6.10
N GLN A 103 -16.46 17.30 -6.42
CA GLN A 103 -15.51 16.99 -5.36
C GLN A 103 -14.05 17.15 -5.77
N ASP A 104 -13.25 17.72 -4.86
CA ASP A 104 -11.79 17.69 -4.87
C ASP A 104 -11.30 17.36 -3.47
N ILE A 105 -10.92 16.10 -3.25
CA ILE A 105 -10.52 15.60 -1.95
C ILE A 105 -9.04 15.28 -1.98
N VAL A 106 -8.25 16.01 -1.22
CA VAL A 106 -6.81 15.80 -1.10
C VAL A 106 -6.48 15.28 0.29
N ALA A 107 -5.74 14.18 0.36
CA ALA A 107 -5.17 13.71 1.62
C ALA A 107 -3.65 13.73 1.58
N GLY A 108 -3.06 14.19 2.67
CA GLY A 108 -1.64 14.11 2.97
C GLY A 108 -1.39 13.22 4.17
N GLU A 109 -0.34 12.39 4.13
CA GLU A 109 -0.01 11.48 5.20
C GLU A 109 1.49 11.37 5.40
N TYR A 110 1.90 11.36 6.66
CA TYR A 110 3.22 10.95 7.13
C TYR A 110 3.10 9.66 7.90
N GLN A 111 3.98 8.70 7.62
CA GLN A 111 3.97 7.40 8.30
C GLN A 111 5.38 6.98 8.66
N MET A 112 5.55 6.39 9.84
CA MET A 112 6.78 5.77 10.30
C MET A 112 6.50 4.32 10.69
N LEU A 113 7.21 3.40 10.05
CA LEU A 113 7.00 1.95 10.18
C LEU A 113 8.28 1.25 10.63
N PHE A 114 8.15 0.39 11.61
CA PHE A 114 9.09 -0.66 11.95
C PHE A 114 8.71 -1.94 11.20
N LYS A 115 9.70 -2.56 10.54
CA LYS A 115 9.52 -3.71 9.64
C LYS A 115 10.44 -4.86 10.09
N PRO A 116 10.03 -5.69 11.07
CA PRO A 116 10.72 -6.96 11.32
C PRO A 116 10.49 -7.89 10.14
N GLU A 117 11.56 -8.51 9.64
CA GLU A 117 11.48 -9.33 8.44
C GLU A 117 12.26 -10.63 8.56
N ILE A 118 11.82 -11.62 7.79
CA ILE A 118 12.42 -12.94 7.72
C ILE A 118 12.43 -13.45 6.28
N SER A 119 13.57 -13.96 5.84
CA SER A 119 13.68 -14.66 4.57
C SER A 119 13.30 -16.11 4.72
N VAL A 120 12.19 -16.48 4.10
CA VAL A 120 11.66 -17.85 4.11
C VAL A 120 12.31 -18.68 3.01
N LEU A 121 12.49 -18.07 1.83
CA LEU A 121 13.14 -18.68 0.66
C LEU A 121 14.18 -17.69 0.11
N PRO A 122 15.15 -18.13 -0.71
CA PRO A 122 16.19 -17.25 -1.28
C PRO A 122 15.64 -16.07 -2.08
N PHE A 123 14.40 -16.15 -2.52
CA PHE A 123 13.72 -15.15 -3.34
C PHE A 123 12.48 -14.57 -2.65
N LEU A 124 12.13 -15.03 -1.43
CA LEU A 124 10.92 -14.64 -0.73
C LEU A 124 11.21 -14.20 0.69
N ASN A 125 10.85 -12.95 0.97
CA ASN A 125 10.90 -12.32 2.28
C ASN A 125 9.49 -12.04 2.79
N ILE A 126 9.26 -12.26 4.08
CA ILE A 126 8.00 -11.92 4.76
C ILE A 126 8.33 -10.93 5.86
N TYR A 127 7.50 -9.92 6.04
CA TYR A 127 7.71 -8.90 7.05
C TYR A 127 6.42 -8.48 7.75
N GLY A 128 6.56 -8.06 9.00
CA GLY A 128 5.52 -7.36 9.74
C GLY A 128 5.62 -5.86 9.53
N LEU A 129 4.54 -5.15 9.82
CA LEU A 129 4.46 -3.70 9.83
C LEU A 129 3.87 -3.26 11.15
N VAL A 130 4.61 -2.45 11.90
CA VAL A 130 4.13 -1.81 13.12
C VAL A 130 4.61 -0.37 13.11
N GLY A 131 3.71 0.57 13.31
CA GLY A 131 4.12 1.96 13.26
C GLY A 131 3.03 2.95 13.66
N TYR A 132 3.24 4.16 13.22
CA TYR A 132 2.36 5.28 13.52
C TYR A 132 2.18 6.15 12.28
N THR A 133 0.96 6.61 12.08
CA THR A 133 0.61 7.54 11.01
C THR A 133 0.03 8.83 11.56
N GLN A 134 0.25 9.89 10.82
CA GLN A 134 -0.41 11.17 11.00
C GLN A 134 -0.80 11.70 9.62
N GLY A 135 -2.07 12.05 9.45
CA GLY A 135 -2.58 12.54 8.18
C GLY A 135 -3.58 13.66 8.34
N ASN A 136 -3.85 14.28 7.22
CA ASN A 136 -4.91 15.26 7.07
C ASN A 136 -5.67 14.98 5.78
N VAL A 137 -6.98 15.14 5.83
CA VAL A 137 -7.87 15.12 4.67
C VAL A 137 -8.46 16.50 4.54
N THR A 138 -8.35 17.09 3.36
CA THR A 138 -9.01 18.34 3.01
C THR A 138 -10.10 17.99 1.99
N PRO A 139 -11.35 17.80 2.44
CA PRO A 139 -12.46 17.57 1.55
C PRO A 139 -12.90 18.92 0.95
N ASP A 140 -13.30 18.90 -0.29
CA ASP A 140 -14.07 19.93 -0.94
C ASP A 140 -15.16 19.16 -1.71
N ILE A 141 -16.28 18.92 -1.02
CA ILE A 141 -17.40 18.10 -1.52
C ILE A 141 -18.64 18.98 -1.54
N THR A 142 -19.21 19.17 -2.71
CA THR A 142 -20.51 19.78 -2.89
C THR A 142 -21.49 18.70 -3.37
N ALA A 143 -22.41 18.31 -2.48
CA ALA A 143 -23.48 17.36 -2.79
C ALA A 143 -24.71 18.11 -3.26
N LYS A 144 -25.27 17.76 -4.43
CA LYS A 144 -26.47 18.35 -5.03
C LYS A 144 -27.60 17.33 -5.06
N ASN A 145 -28.83 17.81 -5.20
CA ASN A 145 -30.03 16.96 -5.31
C ASN A 145 -30.12 15.95 -4.16
N ILE A 146 -30.30 16.48 -2.94
CA ILE A 146 -30.37 15.64 -1.73
C ILE A 146 -31.66 14.85 -1.73
N ILE A 147 -31.59 13.53 -1.74
CA ILE A 147 -32.73 12.62 -1.62
C ILE A 147 -32.92 12.30 -0.14
N VAL A 148 -34.03 12.74 0.42
CA VAL A 148 -34.38 12.54 1.84
C VAL A 148 -35.42 11.44 1.94
N GLU A 149 -35.12 10.43 2.72
CA GLU A 149 -36.00 9.30 3.05
C GLU A 149 -36.67 9.57 4.40
N ILE A 150 -38.00 9.70 4.40
CA ILE A 150 -38.81 9.92 5.59
C ILE A 150 -39.62 8.66 5.86
N PRO A 151 -39.31 7.88 6.92
CA PRO A 151 -40.11 6.73 7.30
C PRO A 151 -41.45 7.18 7.86
N PHE A 152 -42.55 6.69 7.33
CA PHE A 152 -43.90 6.95 7.83
C PHE A 152 -44.69 5.65 7.87
N GLN A 153 -44.96 5.15 9.06
CA GLN A 153 -45.61 3.83 9.29
C GLN A 153 -44.83 2.72 8.56
N ASP A 154 -45.47 2.00 7.65
CA ASP A 154 -44.89 0.90 6.86
C ASP A 154 -44.37 1.35 5.46
N THR A 155 -44.30 2.67 5.22
CA THR A 155 -43.94 3.24 3.92
C THR A 155 -42.79 4.25 4.11
N THR A 156 -41.84 4.29 3.16
CA THR A 156 -40.80 5.34 3.09
C THR A 156 -41.15 6.28 1.97
N TYR A 157 -41.21 7.57 2.25
CA TYR A 157 -41.38 8.63 1.26
C TYR A 157 -40.00 9.21 0.92
N GLU A 158 -39.72 9.29 -0.38
CA GLU A 158 -38.51 9.94 -0.91
C GLU A 158 -38.88 11.34 -1.41
N ILE A 159 -38.15 12.34 -0.93
CA ILE A 159 -38.28 13.73 -1.34
C ILE A 159 -36.92 14.19 -1.85
N THR A 160 -36.84 14.63 -3.10
CA THR A 160 -35.66 15.28 -3.64
C THR A 160 -35.69 16.76 -3.34
N ILE A 161 -34.68 17.26 -2.63
CA ILE A 161 -34.50 18.65 -2.34
C ILE A 161 -33.42 19.20 -3.28
N ASP A 162 -33.82 20.14 -4.15
CA ASP A 162 -32.89 20.82 -5.07
C ASP A 162 -32.08 21.88 -4.29
N THR A 163 -31.09 21.39 -3.57
CA THR A 163 -30.18 22.20 -2.76
C THR A 163 -28.78 21.57 -2.77
N SER A 164 -27.83 22.23 -2.16
CA SER A 164 -26.46 21.74 -2.03
C SER A 164 -25.99 21.73 -0.60
N VAL A 165 -25.25 20.66 -0.24
CA VAL A 165 -24.49 20.56 1.01
C VAL A 165 -23.01 20.64 0.70
N VAL A 166 -22.28 21.50 1.42
CA VAL A 166 -20.85 21.70 1.25
C VAL A 166 -20.12 21.16 2.46
N ILE A 167 -19.13 20.30 2.23
CA ILE A 167 -18.22 19.76 3.26
C ILE A 167 -16.81 20.16 2.87
N ASN A 168 -16.23 21.09 3.61
CA ASN A 168 -14.90 21.64 3.33
C ASN A 168 -14.00 21.74 4.58
N GLU A 169 -14.42 21.22 5.72
CA GLU A 169 -13.62 21.27 6.94
C GLU A 169 -12.45 20.29 6.89
N PRO A 170 -11.20 20.78 7.06
CA PRO A 170 -10.04 19.90 7.11
C PRO A 170 -10.07 18.98 8.33
N MET A 171 -9.91 17.68 8.11
CA MET A 171 -9.87 16.67 9.16
C MET A 171 -8.45 16.17 9.36
N LYS A 172 -8.04 16.07 10.60
CA LYS A 172 -6.74 15.49 10.97
C LYS A 172 -6.97 14.17 11.68
N TYR A 173 -6.10 13.21 11.39
CA TYR A 173 -6.10 11.94 12.07
C TYR A 173 -4.69 11.50 12.41
N ASN A 174 -4.59 10.69 13.44
CA ASN A 174 -3.37 10.02 13.83
C ASN A 174 -3.68 8.69 14.48
N GLY A 175 -2.79 7.71 14.36
CA GLY A 175 -3.04 6.42 14.98
C GLY A 175 -1.97 5.37 14.68
N PRO A 176 -2.02 4.25 15.41
CA PRO A 176 -1.14 3.12 15.17
C PRO A 176 -1.46 2.43 13.84
N VAL A 177 -0.42 1.88 13.23
CA VAL A 177 -0.48 1.08 12.00
C VAL A 177 0.00 -0.32 12.28
N TYR A 178 -0.75 -1.31 11.82
CA TYR A 178 -0.37 -2.71 11.85
C TYR A 178 -0.55 -3.33 10.48
N GLY A 179 0.32 -4.26 10.14
CA GLY A 179 0.21 -4.93 8.86
C GLY A 179 1.24 -6.02 8.66
N PHE A 180 1.24 -6.56 7.48
CA PHE A 180 2.20 -7.55 7.03
C PHE A 180 2.42 -7.41 5.52
N GLY A 181 3.54 -7.95 5.06
CA GLY A 181 3.83 -7.96 3.64
C GLY A 181 4.78 -9.07 3.26
N LEU A 182 4.99 -9.18 1.97
CA LEU A 182 5.93 -10.11 1.37
C LEU A 182 6.63 -9.43 0.20
N THR A 183 7.91 -9.76 0.04
CA THR A 183 8.72 -9.33 -1.10
C THR A 183 9.26 -10.55 -1.80
N ALA A 184 8.98 -10.66 -3.10
CA ALA A 184 9.59 -11.67 -3.97
C ALA A 184 10.55 -10.98 -4.93
N SER A 185 11.79 -11.48 -5.03
CA SER A 185 12.80 -10.88 -5.89
C SER A 185 13.60 -11.93 -6.65
N TYR A 186 14.00 -11.58 -7.86
CA TYR A 186 14.85 -12.41 -8.72
C TYR A 186 15.94 -11.56 -9.35
N VAL A 187 17.16 -12.10 -9.39
CA VAL A 187 18.33 -11.44 -10.00
C VAL A 187 18.89 -12.30 -11.12
N TYR A 188 19.12 -11.66 -12.25
CA TYR A 188 19.86 -12.23 -13.36
C TYR A 188 20.99 -11.28 -13.78
N ASN A 189 22.22 -11.72 -13.64
CA ASN A 189 23.41 -10.88 -13.76
C ASN A 189 23.35 -9.68 -12.79
N ASN A 190 23.24 -8.46 -13.34
CA ASN A 190 23.11 -7.22 -12.55
C ASN A 190 21.70 -6.63 -12.61
N ILE A 191 20.78 -7.29 -13.30
CA ILE A 191 19.38 -6.84 -13.39
C ILE A 191 18.58 -7.60 -12.33
N PHE A 192 17.71 -6.91 -11.63
CA PHE A 192 16.77 -7.53 -10.72
C PHE A 192 15.34 -7.14 -11.04
N VAL A 193 14.41 -8.00 -10.66
CA VAL A 193 12.98 -7.73 -10.60
C VAL A 193 12.50 -8.02 -9.19
N GLU A 194 11.58 -7.21 -8.69
CA GLU A 194 11.05 -7.30 -7.34
C GLU A 194 9.55 -7.07 -7.38
N PHE A 195 8.81 -7.84 -6.58
CA PHE A 195 7.39 -7.65 -6.32
C PHE A 195 7.20 -7.56 -4.81
N ASP A 196 6.75 -6.41 -4.36
CA ASP A 196 6.41 -6.19 -2.96
C ASP A 196 4.89 -6.06 -2.83
N TYR A 197 4.31 -6.80 -1.90
CA TYR A 197 2.90 -6.70 -1.53
C TYR A 197 2.79 -6.48 -0.04
N ASN A 198 1.97 -5.52 0.36
CA ASN A 198 1.61 -5.37 1.76
C ASN A 198 0.15 -4.99 1.98
N TYR A 199 -0.33 -5.42 3.14
CA TYR A 199 -1.62 -5.10 3.72
C TYR A 199 -1.38 -4.38 5.04
N SER A 200 -2.02 -3.25 5.26
CA SER A 200 -1.95 -2.53 6.52
C SER A 200 -3.29 -1.92 6.91
N VAL A 201 -3.48 -1.77 8.20
CA VAL A 201 -4.65 -1.13 8.81
C VAL A 201 -4.16 -0.06 9.76
N VAL A 202 -4.70 1.14 9.61
CA VAL A 202 -4.55 2.25 10.55
C VAL A 202 -5.77 2.29 11.45
N TYR A 203 -5.55 2.49 12.72
CA TYR A 203 -6.60 2.70 13.73
C TYR A 203 -6.55 4.17 14.18
N PRO A 204 -7.26 5.07 13.51
CA PRO A 204 -7.23 6.49 13.85
C PRO A 204 -7.90 6.72 15.20
N LYS A 205 -7.40 7.71 15.95
CA LYS A 205 -7.96 8.06 17.28
C LYS A 205 -9.13 9.03 17.16
N ASP A 206 -9.10 9.89 16.15
CA ASP A 206 -9.97 11.05 16.03
C ASP A 206 -10.95 10.91 14.84
N MET A 207 -11.13 9.71 14.32
CA MET A 207 -12.06 9.39 13.23
C MET A 207 -12.70 8.03 13.46
N ASP A 208 -13.95 7.91 13.06
CA ASP A 208 -14.64 6.63 13.06
C ASP A 208 -14.16 5.75 11.89
N GLY A 209 -14.01 4.46 12.19
CA GLY A 209 -13.57 3.49 11.21
C GLY A 209 -12.05 3.37 11.05
N ASN A 210 -11.66 2.35 10.30
CA ASN A 210 -10.26 2.02 10.05
C ASN A 210 -9.87 2.37 8.62
N LEU A 211 -8.62 2.83 8.42
CA LEU A 211 -8.06 2.94 7.08
C LEU A 211 -7.42 1.61 6.68
N VAL A 212 -7.92 1.00 5.64
CA VAL A 212 -7.39 -0.25 5.09
C VAL A 212 -6.63 0.04 3.82
N SER A 213 -5.39 -0.42 3.77
CA SER A 213 -4.47 -0.22 2.65
C SER A 213 -3.97 -1.54 2.10
N ASN A 214 -4.07 -1.69 0.79
CA ASN A 214 -3.43 -2.76 0.02
C ASN A 214 -2.48 -2.13 -0.98
N ARG A 215 -1.21 -2.52 -0.94
CA ARG A 215 -0.18 -2.04 -1.86
C ARG A 215 0.47 -3.19 -2.60
N LEU A 216 0.67 -3.03 -3.90
CA LEU A 216 1.48 -3.90 -4.74
C LEU A 216 2.50 -3.04 -5.49
N SER A 217 3.79 -3.38 -5.42
CA SER A 217 4.87 -2.59 -6.01
C SER A 217 5.81 -3.46 -6.85
N PRO A 218 5.53 -3.67 -8.15
CA PRO A 218 6.48 -4.27 -9.07
C PRO A 218 7.60 -3.27 -9.40
N LYS A 219 8.85 -3.74 -9.37
CA LYS A 219 10.05 -2.94 -9.66
C LYS A 219 11.03 -3.74 -10.51
N ALA A 220 11.79 -3.06 -11.34
CA ALA A 220 12.94 -3.61 -12.03
C ALA A 220 14.11 -2.64 -11.89
N GLY A 221 15.32 -3.16 -11.75
CA GLY A 221 16.46 -2.32 -11.47
C GLY A 221 17.80 -2.96 -11.80
N TYR A 222 18.84 -2.21 -11.51
CA TYR A 222 20.22 -2.55 -11.78
C TYR A 222 21.06 -2.52 -10.50
N LEU A 223 21.84 -3.57 -10.27
CA LEU A 223 22.76 -3.69 -9.15
C LEU A 223 24.10 -3.04 -9.50
N ILE A 224 24.52 -2.11 -8.66
CA ILE A 224 25.79 -1.39 -8.77
C ILE A 224 26.80 -2.13 -7.88
N ASN A 225 27.63 -2.96 -8.49
CA ASN A 225 28.66 -3.71 -7.79
C ASN A 225 29.94 -2.88 -7.66
N THR A 226 30.44 -2.75 -6.45
CA THR A 226 31.76 -2.17 -6.21
C THR A 226 32.83 -3.27 -6.07
N LYS A 227 34.10 -2.89 -6.06
CA LYS A 227 35.20 -3.84 -5.80
C LYS A 227 35.13 -4.45 -4.39
N ASN A 228 34.45 -3.78 -3.47
CA ASN A 228 34.21 -4.28 -2.11
C ASN A 228 32.83 -4.95 -2.09
N ALA A 229 32.79 -6.26 -1.89
CA ALA A 229 31.56 -7.05 -1.88
C ALA A 229 30.53 -6.58 -0.82
N ASN A 230 30.98 -5.90 0.22
CA ASN A 230 30.14 -5.41 1.31
C ASN A 230 29.59 -3.99 1.07
N ASN A 231 29.95 -3.35 -0.05
CA ASN A 231 29.55 -1.99 -0.38
C ASN A 231 28.95 -1.96 -1.79
N ASN A 232 27.65 -2.12 -1.87
CA ASN A 232 26.91 -2.28 -3.13
C ASN A 232 25.71 -1.34 -3.16
N GLY A 233 25.29 -0.96 -4.37
CA GLY A 233 24.11 -0.16 -4.57
C GLY A 233 23.09 -0.84 -5.49
N ALA A 234 21.90 -0.27 -5.54
CA ALA A 234 20.87 -0.59 -6.51
C ALA A 234 20.12 0.66 -6.94
N VAL A 235 19.67 0.68 -8.17
CA VAL A 235 18.73 1.70 -8.68
C VAL A 235 17.58 0.98 -9.37
N TRP A 236 16.39 1.52 -9.25
CA TRP A 236 15.20 0.91 -9.85
C TRP A 236 14.19 1.91 -10.37
N LEU A 237 13.38 1.42 -11.29
CA LEU A 237 12.15 2.02 -11.74
C LEU A 237 11.03 1.00 -11.53
N GLY A 238 9.84 1.46 -11.19
CA GLY A 238 8.71 0.59 -10.95
C GLY A 238 7.38 1.30 -10.97
N ALA A 239 6.37 0.54 -10.61
CA ALA A 239 5.03 1.03 -10.38
C ALA A 239 4.58 0.64 -8.98
N SER A 240 3.67 1.41 -8.41
CA SER A 240 3.04 1.10 -7.12
C SER A 240 1.53 1.23 -7.26
N TRP A 241 0.83 0.11 -7.14
CA TRP A 241 -0.62 0.09 -7.03
C TRP A 241 -1.00 0.20 -5.56
N LEU A 242 -1.93 1.11 -5.26
CA LEU A 242 -2.45 1.32 -3.91
C LEU A 242 -3.96 1.38 -3.97
N ASN A 243 -4.61 0.62 -3.09
CA ASN A 243 -6.03 0.71 -2.86
C ASN A 243 -6.26 1.01 -1.38
N ASN A 244 -6.55 2.28 -1.11
CA ASN A 244 -6.95 2.75 0.23
C ASN A 244 -8.46 2.92 0.24
N THR A 245 -9.07 2.51 1.35
CA THR A 245 -10.46 2.80 1.68
C THR A 245 -10.49 3.47 3.03
N GLN A 246 -11.15 4.62 3.10
CA GLN A 246 -11.28 5.44 4.29
C GLN A 246 -12.73 5.90 4.42
N THR A 247 -13.28 5.86 5.62
CA THR A 247 -14.59 6.45 5.91
C THR A 247 -14.36 7.82 6.52
N LEU A 248 -15.01 8.82 5.94
CA LEU A 248 -15.06 10.19 6.43
C LEU A 248 -16.40 10.38 7.13
N THR A 249 -16.38 10.81 8.38
CA THR A 249 -17.58 11.08 9.18
C THR A 249 -17.48 12.45 9.80
N GLY A 250 -18.61 13.09 10.06
CA GLY A 250 -18.70 14.38 10.73
C GLY A 250 -20.14 14.81 10.88
N ILE A 251 -20.35 16.03 11.32
CA ILE A 251 -21.67 16.62 11.54
C ILE A 251 -21.86 17.80 10.59
N VAL A 252 -23.03 17.89 9.97
CA VAL A 252 -23.43 19.00 9.12
C VAL A 252 -24.68 19.69 9.71
N ASP A 253 -24.74 21.01 9.57
CA ASP A 253 -25.92 21.79 9.95
C ASP A 253 -26.99 21.66 8.85
N VAL A 254 -28.11 21.02 9.18
CA VAL A 254 -29.23 20.78 8.27
C VAL A 254 -29.91 22.09 7.89
N ARG A 255 -29.86 23.13 8.73
CA ARG A 255 -30.48 24.43 8.46
C ARG A 255 -29.86 25.13 7.26
N GLU A 256 -28.59 24.89 6.98
CA GLU A 256 -27.89 25.49 5.83
C GLU A 256 -28.49 25.09 4.49
N PHE A 257 -29.07 23.86 4.39
CA PHE A 257 -29.62 23.36 3.14
C PHE A 257 -31.12 23.07 3.15
N ALA A 258 -31.72 22.82 4.30
CA ALA A 258 -33.14 22.50 4.42
C ALA A 258 -33.99 23.67 4.99
N GLY A 259 -33.36 24.77 5.44
CA GLY A 259 -34.05 25.92 5.94
C GLY A 259 -35.07 25.60 7.04
N ASP A 260 -36.31 26.03 6.90
CA ASP A 260 -37.37 25.78 7.89
C ASP A 260 -37.74 24.31 8.08
N LEU A 261 -37.44 23.43 7.11
CA LEU A 261 -37.66 22.00 7.24
C LEU A 261 -36.75 21.39 8.33
N ALA A 262 -35.62 22.03 8.68
CA ALA A 262 -34.73 21.57 9.74
C ALA A 262 -35.46 21.48 11.10
N ASN A 263 -36.46 22.32 11.34
CA ASN A 263 -37.30 22.26 12.56
C ASN A 263 -38.05 20.90 12.67
N ILE A 264 -38.36 20.29 11.55
CA ILE A 264 -39.09 19.00 11.47
C ILE A 264 -38.12 17.83 11.44
N ILE A 265 -37.09 17.92 10.60
CA ILE A 265 -36.18 16.79 10.31
C ILE A 265 -34.94 16.77 11.20
N GLY A 266 -34.72 17.80 12.01
CA GLY A 266 -33.55 17.95 12.91
C GLY A 266 -32.57 19.00 12.40
N GLU A 267 -31.93 19.68 13.33
CA GLU A 267 -31.03 20.81 13.04
C GLU A 267 -29.64 20.33 12.56
N THR A 268 -29.24 19.12 12.95
CA THR A 268 -27.95 18.51 12.58
C THR A 268 -28.13 17.10 12.05
N ALA A 269 -27.22 16.65 11.20
CA ALA A 269 -27.14 15.28 10.74
C ALA A 269 -25.67 14.83 10.69
N ASP A 270 -25.46 13.57 11.02
CA ASP A 270 -24.17 12.92 10.81
C ASP A 270 -24.00 12.64 9.32
N TYR A 271 -22.83 12.95 8.77
CA TYR A 271 -22.52 12.57 7.40
C TYR A 271 -21.50 11.44 7.37
N THR A 272 -21.62 10.61 6.34
CA THR A 272 -20.68 9.52 6.06
C THR A 272 -20.36 9.49 4.58
N ALA A 273 -19.08 9.50 4.25
CA ALA A 273 -18.57 9.35 2.89
C ALA A 273 -17.45 8.31 2.85
N THR A 274 -17.56 7.33 1.95
CA THR A 274 -16.48 6.34 1.75
C THR A 274 -15.54 6.81 0.66
N LEU A 275 -14.35 7.21 1.07
CA LEU A 275 -13.30 7.69 0.18
C LEU A 275 -12.53 6.53 -0.42
N THR A 276 -12.25 6.62 -1.71
CA THR A 276 -11.40 5.70 -2.45
C THR A 276 -10.35 6.46 -3.25
N THR A 277 -9.18 5.87 -3.46
CA THR A 277 -8.10 6.47 -4.25
C THR A 277 -8.52 6.68 -5.70
N VAL A 278 -8.39 7.89 -6.24
CA VAL A 278 -8.66 8.21 -7.65
C VAL A 278 -7.70 7.46 -8.56
N ASN A 279 -6.40 7.68 -8.37
CA ASN A 279 -5.34 7.04 -9.14
C ASN A 279 -4.68 5.93 -8.33
N LYS A 280 -5.06 4.69 -8.61
CA LYS A 280 -4.48 3.54 -7.89
C LYS A 280 -3.03 3.26 -8.28
N TRP A 281 -2.63 3.57 -9.52
CA TRP A 281 -1.27 3.38 -10.00
C TRP A 281 -0.42 4.63 -9.86
N ASN A 282 0.83 4.44 -9.47
CA ASN A 282 1.84 5.46 -9.35
C ASN A 282 3.16 4.94 -9.94
N MET A 283 3.95 5.77 -10.58
CA MET A 283 5.31 5.42 -10.94
C MET A 283 6.25 5.73 -9.78
N VAL A 284 7.26 4.89 -9.60
CA VAL A 284 8.28 5.03 -8.57
C VAL A 284 9.68 4.90 -9.15
N VAL A 285 10.61 5.68 -8.63
CA VAL A 285 12.03 5.58 -8.90
C VAL A 285 12.76 5.60 -7.57
N GLY A 286 13.80 4.80 -7.45
CA GLY A 286 14.53 4.74 -6.21
C GLY A 286 15.94 4.19 -6.35
N GLY A 287 16.63 4.19 -5.22
CA GLY A 287 17.94 3.60 -5.08
C GLY A 287 18.18 3.17 -3.65
N SER A 288 19.11 2.25 -3.48
CA SER A 288 19.58 1.83 -2.18
C SER A 288 21.10 1.70 -2.18
N TRP A 289 21.66 1.82 -0.99
CA TRP A 289 23.08 1.64 -0.78
C TRP A 289 23.34 0.83 0.49
N ARG A 290 24.08 -0.25 0.33
CA ARG A 290 24.58 -1.08 1.41
C ARG A 290 25.97 -0.59 1.80
N PHE A 291 26.14 -0.20 3.04
CA PHE A 291 27.41 0.28 3.59
C PHE A 291 28.30 -0.84 4.14
N ASN A 292 27.66 -1.92 4.63
CA ASN A 292 28.34 -3.11 5.13
C ASN A 292 27.37 -4.32 5.05
N GLU A 293 27.76 -5.47 5.62
CA GLU A 293 26.95 -6.70 5.60
C GLU A 293 25.61 -6.55 6.32
N HIS A 294 25.50 -5.59 7.23
CA HIS A 294 24.34 -5.42 8.11
C HIS A 294 23.47 -4.22 7.74
N PHE A 295 24.04 -3.14 7.19
CA PHE A 295 23.35 -1.86 7.08
C PHE A 295 23.08 -1.44 5.64
N ASN A 296 21.82 -1.18 5.33
CA ASN A 296 21.33 -0.70 4.03
C ASN A 296 20.41 0.52 4.22
N VAL A 297 20.51 1.49 3.31
CA VAL A 297 19.67 2.67 3.22
C VAL A 297 19.01 2.70 1.85
N ALA A 298 17.73 3.01 1.81
CA ALA A 298 16.95 3.11 0.57
C ALA A 298 16.19 4.43 0.51
N LEU A 299 16.13 5.03 -0.67
CA LEU A 299 15.33 6.20 -0.98
C LEU A 299 14.46 5.91 -2.19
N GLU A 300 13.18 6.25 -2.11
CA GLU A 300 12.23 6.08 -3.22
C GLU A 300 11.36 7.33 -3.36
N ALA A 301 11.16 7.79 -4.58
CA ALA A 301 10.23 8.85 -4.95
C ALA A 301 9.15 8.31 -5.87
N GLY A 302 7.91 8.75 -5.66
CA GLY A 302 6.74 8.40 -6.46
C GLY A 302 6.10 9.65 -7.07
N PHE A 303 5.62 9.52 -8.31
CA PHE A 303 5.04 10.60 -9.09
C PHE A 303 3.99 10.07 -10.08
N ILE A 304 3.17 10.95 -10.67
CA ILE A 304 2.03 10.71 -11.58
C ILE A 304 0.72 10.61 -10.83
N GLY A 305 0.42 9.51 -10.13
CA GLY A 305 -0.86 9.35 -9.42
C GLY A 305 -0.81 9.81 -7.98
N ARG A 306 0.37 9.82 -7.39
CA ARG A 306 0.62 10.15 -5.99
C ARG A 306 2.01 10.72 -5.83
N LYS A 307 2.14 11.87 -5.17
CA LYS A 307 3.44 12.42 -4.77
C LYS A 307 3.88 11.71 -3.50
N LYS A 308 4.97 10.94 -3.57
CA LYS A 308 5.52 10.16 -2.44
C LYS A 308 7.01 10.34 -2.35
N ILE A 309 7.53 10.43 -1.15
CA ILE A 309 8.95 10.26 -0.83
C ILE A 309 9.04 9.29 0.35
N SER A 310 9.91 8.30 0.27
CA SER A 310 10.20 7.39 1.37
C SER A 310 11.69 7.21 1.58
N LEU A 311 12.07 7.07 2.84
CA LEU A 311 13.42 6.76 3.30
C LEU A 311 13.35 5.52 4.19
N GLY A 312 14.15 4.51 3.87
CA GLY A 312 14.23 3.25 4.59
C GLY A 312 15.63 2.97 5.09
N PHE A 313 15.70 2.39 6.28
CA PHE A 313 16.91 1.85 6.90
C PHE A 313 16.66 0.38 7.21
N LEU A 314 17.57 -0.48 6.83
CA LEU A 314 17.49 -1.91 7.10
C LEU A 314 18.75 -2.38 7.80
N TYR A 315 18.58 -3.12 8.89
CA TYR A 315 19.63 -3.82 9.59
C TYR A 315 19.40 -5.33 9.49
N SER A 316 20.40 -6.05 9.00
CA SER A 316 20.39 -7.51 8.87
C SER A 316 21.29 -8.10 9.96
N PHE A 317 20.78 -9.08 10.72
CA PHE A 317 21.46 -9.71 11.85
C PHE A 317 22.39 -10.85 11.41
#